data_0a1cc1dce7829162ae4c8a158e269be7
#
_entry.id   0a1cc1dce7829162ae4c8a158e269be7
#
_cell.length_a   1.000
_cell.length_b   1.000
_cell.length_c   1.000
_cell.angle_alpha   90.00
_cell.angle_beta   90.00
_cell.angle_gamma   90.00
#
_symmetry.space_group_name_H-M   'P 1'
#
loop_
_entity.id
_entity.type
_entity.pdbx_description
1 polymer ?
#
loop_
_entity_poly.entity_id
_entity_poly.type
_entity_poly.pdbx_seq_one_letter_code
_entity_poly.pdbx_strand_id
1 'polypeptide(L)'
;DFFDGFGGGTNRERILSIMKDSHIGSYGVIGLIFYFLLLWSLLMSLPLSFACITLIAGDTISKLTSSQIINFLPYARKEEESKAKVVYNRMSGGEFAFGLLCGILPSALLLPYRYWMAIVLPLIMLYLLCTLMKRKLQGYTGDCCGALFLLSELSFYLGIVILMFI
;
A
#
# COMPACT_ATOMS: atom_id res chain seq x y z
N ASP A 1 -0.40 -6.31 11.75
CA ASP A 1 -0.47 -7.74 11.38
C ASP A 1 0.48 -8.13 10.24
N PHE A 2 0.64 -7.28 9.19
CA PHE A 2 1.53 -7.59 8.05
C PHE A 2 2.99 -7.79 8.48
N PHE A 3 3.57 -6.85 9.20
CA PHE A 3 4.97 -6.94 9.65
C PHE A 3 5.17 -8.11 10.62
N ASP A 4 4.21 -8.33 11.52
CA ASP A 4 4.28 -9.47 12.44
C ASP A 4 4.19 -10.81 11.70
N GLY A 5 3.27 -10.90 10.73
CA GLY A 5 3.12 -12.11 9.92
C GLY A 5 4.36 -12.44 9.10
N PHE A 6 4.88 -11.49 8.35
CA PHE A 6 6.05 -11.72 7.47
C PHE A 6 7.39 -11.73 8.22
N GLY A 7 7.49 -11.07 9.37
CA GLY A 7 8.69 -11.07 10.23
C GLY A 7 8.79 -12.29 11.11
N GLY A 8 7.66 -12.75 11.68
CA GLY A 8 7.63 -13.88 12.63
C GLY A 8 7.20 -15.22 12.01
N GLY A 9 6.61 -15.22 10.82
CA GLY A 9 6.12 -16.43 10.17
C GLY A 9 7.17 -17.09 9.28
N THR A 10 7.44 -18.37 9.52
CA THR A 10 8.40 -19.17 8.74
C THR A 10 7.77 -19.83 7.51
N ASN A 11 6.49 -20.15 7.56
CA ASN A 11 5.71 -20.76 6.50
C ASN A 11 4.35 -20.07 6.33
N ARG A 12 3.62 -20.44 5.27
CA ARG A 12 2.32 -19.84 4.91
C ARG A 12 1.31 -19.92 6.05
N GLU A 13 1.18 -21.11 6.66
CA GLU A 13 0.20 -21.36 7.73
C GLU A 13 0.52 -20.49 8.97
N ARG A 14 1.79 -20.39 9.33
CA ARG A 14 2.23 -19.58 10.46
C ARG A 14 2.02 -18.08 10.19
N ILE A 15 2.32 -17.59 8.98
CA ILE A 15 2.03 -16.21 8.58
C ILE A 15 0.54 -15.91 8.73
N LEU A 16 -0.33 -16.76 8.18
CA LEU A 16 -1.78 -16.59 8.26
C LEU A 16 -2.31 -16.66 9.69
N SER A 17 -1.72 -17.54 10.55
CA SER A 17 -2.11 -17.64 11.97
C SER A 17 -1.75 -16.37 12.76
N ILE A 18 -0.55 -15.83 12.54
CA ILE A 18 -0.12 -14.56 13.16
C ILE A 18 -1.02 -13.40 12.73
N MET A 19 -1.31 -13.28 11.41
CA MET A 19 -2.22 -12.25 10.91
C MET A 19 -3.67 -12.41 11.39
N LYS A 20 -4.08 -13.58 11.88
CA LYS A 20 -5.40 -13.82 12.46
C LYS A 20 -5.48 -13.42 13.93
N ASP A 21 -4.34 -13.44 14.62
CA ASP A 21 -4.23 -13.02 16.02
C ASP A 21 -4.49 -11.51 16.12
N SER A 22 -5.28 -11.10 17.09
CA SER A 22 -5.59 -9.69 17.37
C SER A 22 -4.50 -8.97 18.19
N HIS A 23 -3.51 -9.69 18.69
CA HIS A 23 -2.41 -9.12 19.46
C HIS A 23 -1.33 -8.58 18.51
N ILE A 24 -0.91 -7.33 18.79
CA ILE A 24 0.21 -6.75 18.06
C ILE A 24 1.53 -7.33 18.56
N GLY A 25 2.39 -7.74 17.64
CA GLY A 25 3.75 -8.21 17.94
C GLY A 25 4.79 -7.10 17.83
N SER A 26 6.03 -7.46 18.15
CA SER A 26 7.16 -6.51 18.15
C SER A 26 7.45 -5.95 16.74
N TYR A 27 7.35 -6.77 15.71
CA TYR A 27 7.56 -6.31 14.32
C TYR A 27 6.49 -5.30 13.89
N GLY A 28 5.22 -5.51 14.29
CA GLY A 28 4.13 -4.57 14.03
C GLY A 28 4.34 -3.24 14.73
N VAL A 29 4.73 -3.26 16.02
CA VAL A 29 5.04 -2.04 16.79
C VAL A 29 6.18 -1.26 16.15
N ILE A 30 7.30 -1.94 15.86
CA ILE A 30 8.46 -1.31 15.22
C ILE A 30 8.07 -0.74 13.85
N GLY A 31 7.32 -1.52 13.05
CA GLY A 31 6.83 -1.07 11.75
C GLY A 31 5.96 0.19 11.82
N LEU A 32 5.05 0.28 12.81
CA LEU A 32 4.23 1.47 13.04
C LEU A 32 5.06 2.68 13.46
N ILE A 33 6.03 2.50 14.37
CA ILE A 33 6.92 3.59 14.79
C ILE A 33 7.68 4.15 13.58
N PHE A 34 8.33 3.29 12.79
CA PHE A 34 9.04 3.72 11.59
C PHE A 34 8.12 4.36 10.54
N TYR A 35 6.90 3.82 10.36
CA TYR A 35 5.92 4.41 9.47
C TYR A 35 5.62 5.86 9.84
N PHE A 36 5.25 6.12 11.10
CA PHE A 36 4.92 7.47 11.56
C PHE A 36 6.11 8.42 11.56
N LEU A 37 7.31 7.95 11.93
CA LEU A 37 8.52 8.76 11.88
C LEU A 37 8.86 9.18 10.44
N LEU A 38 8.78 8.25 9.48
CA LEU A 38 9.01 8.54 8.07
C LEU A 38 7.94 9.46 7.51
N LEU A 39 6.66 9.18 7.78
CA LEU A 39 5.55 10.03 7.35
C LEU A 39 5.74 11.47 7.84
N TRP A 40 6.00 11.64 9.13
CA TRP A 40 6.28 12.94 9.73
C TRP A 40 7.46 13.63 9.07
N SER A 41 8.58 12.94 8.95
CA SER A 41 9.81 13.51 8.35
C SER A 41 9.60 13.95 6.90
N LEU A 42 8.94 13.13 6.09
CA LEU A 42 8.66 13.44 4.68
C LEU A 42 7.73 14.65 4.55
N LEU A 43 6.64 14.69 5.31
CA LEU A 43 5.68 15.81 5.24
C LEU A 43 6.28 17.12 5.77
N MET A 44 7.07 17.06 6.83
CA MET A 44 7.76 18.24 7.38
C MET A 44 8.87 18.79 6.46
N SER A 45 9.34 17.99 5.50
CA SER A 45 10.28 18.45 4.47
C SER A 45 9.63 19.28 3.36
N LEU A 46 8.29 19.37 3.34
CA LEU A 46 7.52 20.09 2.33
C LEU A 46 6.91 21.37 2.90
N PRO A 47 6.76 22.44 2.09
CA PRO A 47 5.93 23.58 2.46
C PRO A 47 4.50 23.13 2.76
N LEU A 48 3.85 23.72 3.77
CA LEU A 48 2.54 23.25 4.26
C LEU A 48 1.48 23.13 3.16
N SER A 49 1.36 24.13 2.29
CA SER A 49 0.40 24.11 1.18
C SER A 49 0.68 22.97 0.20
N PHE A 50 1.95 22.68 -0.06
CA PHE A 50 2.35 21.61 -0.95
C PHE A 50 2.22 20.23 -0.28
N ALA A 51 2.44 20.14 1.03
CA ALA A 51 2.18 18.92 1.80
C ALA A 51 0.70 18.53 1.75
N CYS A 52 -0.24 19.48 1.86
CA CYS A 52 -1.68 19.21 1.72
C CYS A 52 -2.03 18.66 0.33
N ILE A 53 -1.48 19.23 -0.73
CA ILE A 53 -1.66 18.72 -2.11
C ILE A 53 -1.09 17.31 -2.25
N THR A 54 0.11 17.10 -1.70
CA THR A 54 0.81 15.81 -1.73
C THR A 54 0.03 14.72 -0.99
N LEU A 55 -0.60 15.06 0.14
CA LEU A 55 -1.47 14.13 0.89
C LEU A 55 -2.66 13.67 0.05
N ILE A 56 -3.37 14.58 -0.61
CA ILE A 56 -4.52 14.25 -1.46
C ILE A 56 -4.09 13.37 -2.64
N ALA A 57 -3.00 13.75 -3.32
CA ALA A 57 -2.49 13.00 -4.46
C ALA A 57 -1.96 11.62 -4.04
N GLY A 58 -1.22 11.54 -2.92
CA GLY A 58 -0.67 10.29 -2.41
C GLY A 58 -1.75 9.32 -1.96
N ASP A 59 -2.79 9.77 -1.27
CA ASP A 59 -3.92 8.94 -0.86
C ASP A 59 -4.61 8.30 -2.07
N THR A 60 -4.90 9.06 -3.12
CA THR A 60 -5.59 8.54 -4.31
C THR A 60 -4.72 7.60 -5.15
N ILE A 61 -3.44 7.92 -5.34
CA ILE A 61 -2.48 7.03 -6.03
C ILE A 61 -2.27 5.74 -5.25
N SER A 62 -2.17 5.80 -3.93
CA SER A 62 -1.94 4.62 -3.09
C SER A 62 -3.16 3.70 -3.03
N LYS A 63 -4.37 4.25 -3.01
CA LYS A 63 -5.63 3.50 -3.15
C LYS A 63 -5.72 2.81 -4.51
N LEU A 64 -5.41 3.54 -5.58
CA LEU A 64 -5.33 2.95 -6.92
C LEU A 64 -4.32 1.81 -6.97
N THR A 65 -3.11 2.03 -6.44
CA THR A 65 -2.03 1.04 -6.45
C THR A 65 -2.39 -0.18 -5.62
N SER A 66 -2.90 0.00 -4.40
CA SER A 66 -3.25 -1.11 -3.52
C SER A 66 -4.44 -1.93 -4.04
N SER A 67 -5.41 -1.29 -4.70
CA SER A 67 -6.54 -1.98 -5.30
C SER A 67 -6.13 -2.96 -6.40
N GLN A 68 -4.97 -2.75 -7.05
CA GLN A 68 -4.51 -3.66 -8.12
C GLN A 68 -4.10 -5.05 -7.61
N ILE A 69 -3.90 -5.22 -6.31
CA ILE A 69 -3.52 -6.53 -5.74
C ILE A 69 -4.53 -7.62 -6.08
N ILE A 70 -5.83 -7.28 -6.14
CA ILE A 70 -6.91 -8.23 -6.47
C ILE A 70 -6.82 -8.76 -7.91
N ASN A 71 -6.18 -8.03 -8.81
CA ASN A 71 -5.97 -8.42 -10.18
C ASN A 71 -4.77 -9.38 -10.34
N PHE A 72 -3.77 -9.27 -9.44
CA PHE A 72 -2.51 -10.01 -9.54
C PHE A 72 -2.46 -11.27 -8.67
N LEU A 73 -3.14 -11.28 -7.53
CA LEU A 73 -3.04 -12.36 -6.55
C LEU A 73 -4.43 -12.87 -6.15
N PRO A 74 -4.58 -14.19 -5.89
CA PRO A 74 -5.79 -14.74 -5.29
C PRO A 74 -5.87 -14.37 -3.80
N TYR A 75 -7.08 -14.40 -3.23
CA TYR A 75 -7.23 -14.27 -1.79
C TYR A 75 -6.66 -15.51 -1.07
N ALA A 76 -5.86 -15.30 -0.03
CA ALA A 76 -5.06 -16.35 0.59
C ALA A 76 -5.84 -17.25 1.58
N ARG A 77 -7.01 -16.79 2.08
CA ARG A 77 -7.87 -17.54 3.01
C ARG A 77 -9.13 -18.03 2.28
N LYS A 78 -9.76 -19.08 2.82
CA LYS A 78 -11.12 -19.46 2.42
C LYS A 78 -12.10 -18.37 2.89
N GLU A 79 -13.21 -18.23 2.16
CA GLU A 79 -14.22 -17.20 2.43
C GLU A 79 -14.72 -17.24 3.89
N GLU A 80 -14.94 -18.46 4.40
CA GLU A 80 -15.39 -18.72 5.78
C GLU A 80 -14.38 -18.28 6.86
N GLU A 81 -13.10 -18.20 6.51
CA GLU A 81 -12.01 -17.80 7.40
C GLU A 81 -11.66 -16.31 7.30
N SER A 82 -12.28 -15.60 6.37
CA SER A 82 -12.06 -14.15 6.19
C SER A 82 -12.73 -13.38 7.31
N LYS A 83 -11.99 -12.46 7.96
CA LYS A 83 -12.55 -11.54 8.97
C LYS A 83 -13.73 -10.72 8.43
N ALA A 84 -13.68 -10.33 7.18
CA ALA A 84 -14.71 -9.50 6.52
C ALA A 84 -15.78 -10.32 5.78
N LYS A 85 -15.63 -11.66 5.69
CA LYS A 85 -16.50 -12.53 4.88
C LYS A 85 -16.70 -12.06 3.44
N VAL A 86 -15.74 -11.30 2.91
CA VAL A 86 -15.77 -10.73 1.57
C VAL A 86 -14.53 -11.22 0.81
N VAL A 87 -14.75 -11.81 -0.34
CA VAL A 87 -13.71 -12.16 -1.31
C VAL A 87 -13.90 -11.27 -2.53
N TYR A 88 -12.90 -10.51 -2.84
CA TYR A 88 -12.95 -9.62 -4.01
C TYR A 88 -12.65 -10.42 -5.28
N ASN A 89 -13.52 -10.28 -6.26
CA ASN A 89 -13.29 -10.76 -7.62
C ASN A 89 -12.36 -9.79 -8.36
N ARG A 90 -11.74 -10.28 -9.44
CA ARG A 90 -10.95 -9.42 -10.33
C ARG A 90 -11.82 -8.27 -10.86
N MET A 91 -11.22 -7.10 -10.97
CA MET A 91 -11.89 -5.93 -11.53
C MET A 91 -12.31 -6.18 -12.98
N SER A 92 -13.51 -5.76 -13.33
CA SER A 92 -13.94 -5.61 -14.73
C SER A 92 -13.18 -4.46 -15.40
N GLY A 93 -13.18 -4.43 -16.74
CA GLY A 93 -12.52 -3.35 -17.47
C GLY A 93 -13.07 -1.96 -17.13
N GLY A 94 -14.38 -1.85 -16.86
CA GLY A 94 -15.02 -0.59 -16.46
C GLY A 94 -14.61 -0.13 -15.06
N GLU A 95 -14.57 -1.04 -14.10
CA GLU A 95 -14.11 -0.75 -12.73
C GLU A 95 -12.63 -0.34 -12.72
N PHE A 96 -11.80 -1.01 -13.51
CA PHE A 96 -10.39 -0.64 -13.65
C PHE A 96 -10.23 0.76 -14.26
N ALA A 97 -10.95 1.07 -15.35
CA ALA A 97 -10.89 2.39 -15.99
C ALA A 97 -11.39 3.50 -15.05
N PHE A 98 -12.49 3.26 -14.33
CA PHE A 98 -12.99 4.19 -13.32
C PHE A 98 -12.00 4.39 -12.18
N GLY A 99 -11.39 3.31 -11.68
CA GLY A 99 -10.34 3.37 -10.66
C GLY A 99 -9.12 4.15 -11.11
N LEU A 100 -8.66 3.96 -12.35
CA LEU A 100 -7.59 4.76 -12.95
C LEU A 100 -7.93 6.25 -13.00
N LEU A 101 -9.14 6.57 -13.45
CA LEU A 101 -9.61 7.96 -13.51
C LEU A 101 -9.59 8.60 -12.12
N CYS A 102 -10.23 7.97 -11.14
CA CYS A 102 -10.30 8.48 -9.77
C CYS A 102 -8.94 8.55 -9.07
N GLY A 103 -8.03 7.62 -9.35
CA GLY A 103 -6.71 7.58 -8.72
C GLY A 103 -5.73 8.59 -9.32
N ILE A 104 -5.77 8.80 -10.65
CA ILE A 104 -4.81 9.67 -11.35
C ILE A 104 -5.28 11.12 -11.41
N LEU A 105 -6.58 11.36 -11.56
CA LEU A 105 -7.14 12.70 -11.78
C LEU A 105 -6.74 13.74 -10.72
N PRO A 106 -6.81 13.44 -9.40
CA PRO A 106 -6.38 14.40 -8.39
C PRO A 106 -4.89 14.77 -8.52
N SER A 107 -4.04 13.80 -8.77
CA SER A 107 -2.61 14.05 -8.99
C SER A 107 -2.36 14.87 -10.25
N ALA A 108 -3.08 14.59 -11.34
CA ALA A 108 -2.97 15.32 -12.61
C ALA A 108 -3.43 16.78 -12.48
N LEU A 109 -4.44 17.06 -11.67
CA LEU A 109 -4.99 18.40 -11.49
C LEU A 109 -4.21 19.24 -10.47
N LEU A 110 -3.69 18.60 -9.41
CA LEU A 110 -3.12 19.32 -8.26
C LEU A 110 -1.60 19.42 -8.30
N LEU A 111 -0.91 18.41 -8.86
CA LEU A 111 0.54 18.36 -8.87
C LEU A 111 1.12 18.94 -10.17
N PRO A 112 2.16 19.79 -10.09
CA PRO A 112 2.97 20.16 -11.25
C PRO A 112 3.56 18.92 -11.93
N TYR A 113 3.62 18.92 -13.26
CA TYR A 113 4.00 17.75 -14.08
C TYR A 113 5.36 17.15 -13.70
N ARG A 114 6.31 17.96 -13.20
CA ARG A 114 7.62 17.50 -12.73
C ARG A 114 7.53 16.44 -11.63
N TYR A 115 6.47 16.44 -10.83
CA TYR A 115 6.28 15.51 -9.71
C TYR A 115 5.55 14.23 -10.11
N TRP A 116 5.06 14.10 -11.33
CA TRP A 116 4.36 12.89 -11.78
C TRP A 116 5.24 11.64 -11.77
N MET A 117 6.55 11.83 -11.94
CA MET A 117 7.52 10.72 -11.81
C MET A 117 7.53 10.06 -10.43
N ALA A 118 7.00 10.72 -9.39
CA ALA A 118 6.86 10.11 -8.07
C ALA A 118 5.97 8.85 -8.07
N ILE A 119 5.06 8.71 -9.06
CA ILE A 119 4.18 7.52 -9.23
C ILE A 119 5.00 6.24 -9.45
N VAL A 120 6.21 6.34 -9.94
CA VAL A 120 7.08 5.17 -10.19
C VAL A 120 7.37 4.41 -8.89
N LEU A 121 7.56 5.10 -7.75
CA LEU A 121 7.88 4.44 -6.47
C LEU A 121 6.73 3.59 -5.93
N PRO A 122 5.46 4.04 -5.88
CA PRO A 122 4.31 3.17 -5.58
C PRO A 122 4.20 1.94 -6.50
N LEU A 123 4.49 2.07 -7.79
CA LEU A 123 4.47 0.93 -8.71
C LEU A 123 5.58 -0.08 -8.41
N ILE A 124 6.77 0.40 -8.06
CA ILE A 124 7.85 -0.47 -7.57
C ILE A 124 7.44 -1.17 -6.28
N MET A 125 6.81 -0.44 -5.34
CA MET A 125 6.32 -1.00 -4.08
C MET A 125 5.26 -2.09 -4.33
N LEU A 126 4.31 -1.86 -5.24
CA LEU A 126 3.34 -2.87 -5.67
C LEU A 126 4.02 -4.14 -6.17
N TYR A 127 5.00 -3.99 -7.06
CA TYR A 127 5.74 -5.13 -7.61
C TYR A 127 6.48 -5.92 -6.54
N LEU A 128 7.20 -5.24 -5.64
CA LEU A 128 7.97 -5.87 -4.57
C LEU A 128 7.07 -6.61 -3.58
N LEU A 129 5.99 -5.98 -3.12
CA LEU A 129 5.07 -6.58 -2.17
C LEU A 129 4.26 -7.71 -2.80
N CYS A 130 3.77 -7.58 -4.03
CA CYS A 130 3.11 -8.67 -4.73
C CYS A 130 4.03 -9.88 -4.92
N THR A 131 5.31 -9.64 -5.22
CA THR A 131 6.31 -10.71 -5.35
C THR A 131 6.55 -11.40 -4.00
N LEU A 132 6.69 -10.64 -2.92
CA LEU A 132 6.84 -11.17 -1.55
C LEU A 132 5.63 -12.02 -1.14
N MET A 133 4.42 -11.50 -1.34
CA MET A 133 3.18 -12.18 -1.00
C MET A 133 2.97 -13.45 -1.85
N LYS A 134 3.28 -13.38 -3.14
CA LYS A 134 3.22 -14.54 -4.03
C LYS A 134 4.16 -15.66 -3.57
N ARG A 135 5.38 -15.32 -3.17
CA ARG A 135 6.39 -16.30 -2.73
C ARG A 135 6.07 -16.92 -1.38
N LYS A 136 5.69 -16.11 -0.39
CA LYS A 136 5.51 -16.56 1.00
C LYS A 136 4.08 -16.96 1.34
N LEU A 137 3.07 -16.31 0.75
CA LEU A 137 1.67 -16.48 1.11
C LEU A 137 0.82 -17.14 0.01
N GLN A 138 1.33 -17.13 -1.24
CA GLN A 138 0.62 -17.59 -2.44
C GLN A 138 -0.73 -16.89 -2.66
N GLY A 139 -0.84 -15.64 -2.18
CA GLY A 139 -2.05 -14.85 -2.23
C GLY A 139 -1.94 -13.59 -1.39
N TYR A 140 -3.07 -12.92 -1.14
CA TYR A 140 -3.14 -11.72 -0.30
C TYR A 140 -4.21 -11.85 0.79
N THR A 141 -4.12 -11.02 1.83
CA THR A 141 -5.14 -10.82 2.88
C THR A 141 -5.51 -9.35 2.96
N GLY A 142 -6.54 -8.99 3.75
CA GLY A 142 -6.87 -7.59 4.03
C GLY A 142 -5.70 -6.80 4.61
N ASP A 143 -4.93 -7.43 5.51
CA ASP A 143 -3.73 -6.83 6.10
C ASP A 143 -2.65 -6.52 5.07
N CYS A 144 -2.54 -7.38 4.04
CA CYS A 144 -1.65 -7.15 2.90
C CYS A 144 -2.08 -5.93 2.06
N CYS A 145 -3.39 -5.75 1.85
CA CYS A 145 -3.93 -4.57 1.16
C CYS A 145 -3.62 -3.28 1.93
N GLY A 146 -3.86 -3.31 3.25
CA GLY A 146 -3.56 -2.17 4.13
C GLY A 146 -2.07 -1.82 4.15
N ALA A 147 -1.20 -2.82 4.26
CA ALA A 147 0.24 -2.60 4.21
C ALA A 147 0.71 -2.05 2.86
N LEU A 148 0.18 -2.60 1.75
CA LEU A 148 0.48 -2.09 0.41
C LEU A 148 0.02 -0.65 0.24
N PHE A 149 -1.16 -0.29 0.73
CA PHE A 149 -1.67 1.08 0.72
C PHE A 149 -0.70 2.03 1.44
N LEU A 150 -0.41 1.78 2.72
CA LEU A 150 0.44 2.64 3.54
C LEU A 150 1.88 2.76 3.03
N LEU A 151 2.46 1.65 2.57
CA LEU A 151 3.83 1.67 2.03
C LEU A 151 3.91 2.32 0.65
N SER A 152 2.86 2.20 -0.18
CA SER A 152 2.75 2.92 -1.45
C SER A 152 2.64 4.43 -1.20
N GLU A 153 1.88 4.82 -0.20
CA GLU A 153 1.72 6.22 0.21
C GLU A 153 3.05 6.83 0.66
N LEU A 154 3.77 6.17 1.59
CA LEU A 154 5.12 6.60 1.98
C LEU A 154 6.09 6.68 0.80
N SER A 155 6.05 5.69 -0.09
CA SER A 155 6.93 5.68 -1.26
C SER A 155 6.62 6.83 -2.22
N PHE A 156 5.35 7.21 -2.38
CA PHE A 156 4.95 8.37 -3.17
C PHE A 156 5.49 9.67 -2.55
N TYR A 157 5.31 9.85 -1.22
CA TYR A 157 5.85 11.04 -0.53
C TYR A 157 7.37 11.13 -0.61
N LEU A 158 8.05 10.00 -0.49
CA LEU A 158 9.50 9.94 -0.70
C LEU A 158 9.88 10.38 -2.12
N GLY A 159 9.13 9.93 -3.14
CA GLY A 159 9.34 10.36 -4.52
C GLY A 159 9.15 11.86 -4.70
N ILE A 160 8.13 12.45 -4.10
CA ILE A 160 7.88 13.91 -4.12
C ILE A 160 9.05 14.65 -3.48
N VAL A 161 9.51 14.22 -2.30
CA VAL A 161 10.64 14.85 -1.60
C VAL A 161 11.92 14.75 -2.43
N ILE A 162 12.24 13.59 -2.99
CA ILE A 162 13.41 13.43 -3.86
C ILE A 162 13.35 14.41 -5.05
N LEU A 163 12.20 14.47 -5.75
CA LEU A 163 12.02 15.36 -6.90
C LEU A 163 12.02 16.86 -6.53
N MET A 164 11.79 17.18 -5.28
CA MET A 164 11.86 18.56 -4.80
C MET A 164 13.31 19.03 -4.62
N PHE A 165 14.21 18.12 -4.26
CA PHE A 165 15.63 18.43 -4.01
C PHE A 165 16.57 18.20 -5.20
N ILE A 166 16.04 17.68 -6.33
CA ILE A 166 16.73 17.60 -7.62
C ILE A 166 16.27 18.73 -8.53
#